data_132927c66f0ba4c4373cf6b221d6179b
#
_entry.id   132927c66f0ba4c4373cf6b221d6179b
#
_cell.length_a   1.000
_cell.length_b   1.000
_cell.length_c   1.000
_cell.angle_alpha   90.00
_cell.angle_beta   90.00
_cell.angle_gamma   90.00
#
_symmetry.space_group_name_H-M   'P 1'
#
loop_
_entity.id
_entity.type
_entity.pdbx_description
1 polymer ?
#
loop_
_entity_poly.entity_id
_entity_poly.type
_entity_poly.pdbx_seq_one_letter_code
_entity_poly.pdbx_strand_id
1 'polypeptide(L)'
;MKKQALDPEAKTKPHIIEHLGISALRSTHPEVRKLKRQQSGHSAHGNKVWRSSFVLMDYLTTYPPEPASQVLDVGCGWGLTSIFLAKEYAANVTGLDIDSGVEPFLQLQAQVNQCEINFQCGGFESLTATELLAFDLIIAADICFWDEMVDPLLDLFRDA
;
A
#
# COMPACT_ATOMS: atom_id res chain seq x y z
N MET A 1 -22.52 22.81 21.72
CA MET A 1 -21.95 21.61 21.07
C MET A 1 -23.10 20.73 20.59
N LYS A 2 -23.41 20.74 19.28
CA LYS A 2 -24.45 19.87 18.71
C LYS A 2 -23.79 18.53 18.35
N LYS A 3 -24.25 17.45 19.00
CA LYS A 3 -23.91 16.08 18.60
C LYS A 3 -24.45 15.87 17.19
N GLN A 4 -23.57 15.68 16.19
CA GLN A 4 -23.94 15.19 14.90
C GLN A 4 -24.48 13.76 15.07
N ALA A 5 -25.74 13.56 14.73
CA ALA A 5 -26.36 12.24 14.71
C ALA A 5 -25.70 11.41 13.59
N LEU A 6 -25.19 10.25 13.94
CA LEU A 6 -24.73 9.23 13.01
C LEU A 6 -25.91 8.81 12.13
N ASP A 7 -25.73 8.90 10.81
CA ASP A 7 -26.69 8.48 9.81
C ASP A 7 -26.88 6.95 9.90
N PRO A 8 -28.07 6.43 10.20
CA PRO A 8 -28.30 5.00 10.41
C PRO A 8 -28.36 4.17 9.11
N GLU A 9 -28.20 4.79 7.93
CA GLU A 9 -28.33 4.10 6.63
C GLU A 9 -27.00 3.90 5.87
N ALA A 10 -25.84 4.10 6.45
CA ALA A 10 -24.60 3.63 5.85
C ALA A 10 -24.61 2.10 5.82
N LYS A 11 -25.19 1.50 4.76
CA LYS A 11 -25.08 0.06 4.46
C LYS A 11 -23.59 -0.27 4.34
N THR A 12 -22.99 -0.72 5.43
CA THR A 12 -21.62 -1.20 5.44
C THR A 12 -21.51 -2.31 4.41
N LYS A 13 -20.79 -2.06 3.31
CA LYS A 13 -20.48 -3.10 2.32
C LYS A 13 -19.58 -4.12 3.03
N PRO A 14 -20.01 -5.35 3.33
CA PRO A 14 -19.33 -6.26 4.26
C PRO A 14 -17.92 -6.66 3.78
N HIS A 15 -17.60 -6.41 2.51
CA HIS A 15 -16.35 -6.81 1.85
C HIS A 15 -15.45 -5.64 1.48
N ILE A 16 -15.80 -4.40 1.86
CA ILE A 16 -15.06 -3.18 1.55
C ILE A 16 -14.83 -2.42 2.85
N ILE A 17 -13.65 -1.86 3.00
CA ILE A 17 -13.31 -0.88 4.04
C ILE A 17 -13.18 0.46 3.32
N GLU A 18 -13.86 1.48 3.80
CA GLU A 18 -13.70 2.86 3.35
C GLU A 18 -12.85 3.62 4.38
N HIS A 19 -11.76 4.23 3.93
CA HIS A 19 -10.88 5.02 4.78
C HIS A 19 -10.23 6.14 3.98
N LEU A 20 -10.33 7.39 4.42
CA LEU A 20 -9.75 8.57 3.78
C LEU A 20 -9.99 8.62 2.25
N GLY A 21 -11.21 8.31 1.81
CA GLY A 21 -11.56 8.32 0.39
C GLY A 21 -11.04 7.12 -0.43
N ILE A 22 -10.42 6.14 0.23
CA ILE A 22 -9.93 4.90 -0.38
C ILE A 22 -10.87 3.75 -0.06
N SER A 23 -11.31 3.04 -1.11
CA SER A 23 -12.09 1.80 -1.01
C SER A 23 -11.15 0.60 -1.03
N ALA A 24 -10.98 -0.08 0.11
CA ALA A 24 -10.14 -1.25 0.24
C ALA A 24 -10.97 -2.55 0.18
N LEU A 25 -10.79 -3.34 -0.86
CA LEU A 25 -11.43 -4.65 -1.00
C LEU A 25 -10.80 -5.65 -0.02
N ARG A 26 -11.61 -6.23 0.83
CA ARG A 26 -11.17 -7.28 1.77
C ARG A 26 -10.90 -8.60 1.04
N SER A 27 -10.15 -9.49 1.70
CA SER A 27 -9.91 -10.87 1.23
C SER A 27 -11.19 -11.68 0.97
N THR A 28 -12.31 -11.27 1.54
CA THR A 28 -13.64 -11.88 1.35
C THR A 28 -14.41 -11.33 0.16
N HIS A 29 -13.92 -10.26 -0.50
CA HIS A 29 -14.56 -9.68 -1.68
C HIS A 29 -14.57 -10.69 -2.85
N PRO A 30 -15.67 -10.80 -3.63
CA PRO A 30 -15.80 -11.76 -4.72
C PRO A 30 -14.63 -11.71 -5.74
N GLU A 31 -14.25 -10.52 -6.19
CA GLU A 31 -13.15 -10.35 -7.15
C GLU A 31 -11.79 -10.75 -6.54
N VAL A 32 -11.52 -10.41 -5.28
CA VAL A 32 -10.32 -10.85 -4.57
C VAL A 32 -10.27 -12.37 -4.44
N ARG A 33 -11.42 -13.00 -4.11
CA ARG A 33 -11.52 -14.47 -4.04
C ARG A 33 -11.33 -15.13 -5.40
N LYS A 34 -11.76 -14.47 -6.48
CA LYS A 34 -11.54 -14.95 -7.85
C LYS A 34 -10.04 -14.92 -8.19
N LEU A 35 -9.34 -13.82 -7.91
CA LEU A 35 -7.88 -13.73 -8.10
C LEU A 35 -7.14 -14.79 -7.28
N LYS A 36 -7.48 -14.96 -6.00
CA LYS A 36 -6.85 -15.99 -5.15
C LYS A 36 -7.01 -17.42 -5.70
N ARG A 37 -8.12 -17.74 -6.38
CA ARG A 37 -8.31 -19.06 -6.99
C ARG A 37 -7.49 -19.24 -8.28
N GLN A 38 -7.11 -18.16 -8.92
CA GLN A 38 -6.31 -18.18 -10.16
C GLN A 38 -4.81 -18.26 -9.90
N GLN A 39 -4.37 -17.90 -8.70
CA GLN A 39 -2.96 -17.97 -8.31
C GLN A 39 -2.60 -19.39 -7.85
N SER A 40 -1.48 -19.89 -8.32
CA SER A 40 -0.92 -21.22 -7.99
C SER A 40 0.07 -21.18 -6.82
N GLY A 41 0.06 -20.17 -5.98
CA GLY A 41 0.95 -20.03 -4.83
C GLY A 41 0.26 -19.34 -3.65
N HIS A 42 0.75 -19.61 -2.44
CA HIS A 42 0.29 -18.92 -1.24
C HIS A 42 1.37 -17.94 -0.80
N SER A 43 1.11 -16.65 -0.97
CA SER A 43 1.90 -15.62 -0.31
C SER A 43 1.69 -15.72 1.20
N ALA A 44 2.77 -15.76 1.96
CA ALA A 44 2.71 -15.80 3.42
C ALA A 44 2.15 -14.48 4.00
N HIS A 45 2.51 -13.36 3.39
CA HIS A 45 2.22 -12.01 3.90
C HIS A 45 1.35 -11.18 2.94
N GLY A 46 1.39 -11.41 1.63
CA GLY A 46 0.65 -10.69 0.58
C GLY A 46 -0.81 -11.16 0.40
N ASN A 47 -1.48 -11.67 1.43
CA ASN A 47 -2.78 -12.33 1.28
C ASN A 47 -3.98 -11.53 1.78
N LYS A 48 -3.80 -10.33 2.30
CA LYS A 48 -4.85 -9.49 2.89
C LYS A 48 -4.46 -8.01 2.93
N VAL A 49 -5.44 -7.17 3.21
CA VAL A 49 -5.24 -5.78 3.62
C VAL A 49 -4.67 -5.75 5.05
N TRP A 50 -3.58 -5.03 5.25
CA TRP A 50 -2.95 -4.83 6.56
C TRP A 50 -3.41 -3.52 7.20
N ARG A 51 -3.54 -3.52 8.53
CA ARG A 51 -3.97 -2.33 9.28
C ARG A 51 -2.93 -1.22 9.29
N SER A 52 -1.66 -1.58 9.22
CA SER A 52 -0.54 -0.64 9.13
C SER A 52 -0.67 0.34 7.97
N SER A 53 -1.23 -0.09 6.82
CA SER A 53 -1.52 0.82 5.71
C SER A 53 -2.44 1.97 6.14
N PHE A 54 -3.49 1.71 6.90
CA PHE A 54 -4.40 2.78 7.38
C PHE A 54 -3.73 3.70 8.39
N VAL A 55 -2.89 3.15 9.29
CA VAL A 55 -2.12 3.96 10.25
C VAL A 55 -1.14 4.88 9.53
N LEU A 56 -0.45 4.37 8.48
CA LEU A 56 0.45 5.18 7.69
C LEU A 56 -0.30 6.25 6.87
N MET A 57 -1.47 5.92 6.32
CA MET A 57 -2.33 6.90 5.65
C MET A 57 -2.75 8.04 6.61
N ASP A 58 -3.17 7.71 7.84
CA ASP A 58 -3.51 8.71 8.87
C ASP A 58 -2.30 9.59 9.22
N TYR A 59 -1.11 8.99 9.34
CA TYR A 59 0.13 9.74 9.58
C TYR A 59 0.43 10.71 8.44
N LEU A 60 0.30 10.27 7.19
CA LEU A 60 0.55 11.08 6.00
C LEU A 60 -0.45 12.23 5.81
N THR A 61 -1.65 12.18 6.43
CA THR A 61 -2.53 13.36 6.46
C THR A 61 -2.01 14.46 7.37
N THR A 62 -1.24 14.09 8.39
CA THR A 62 -0.62 15.05 9.32
C THR A 62 0.72 15.56 8.81
N TYR A 63 1.47 14.71 8.11
CA TYR A 63 2.78 14.98 7.53
C TYR A 63 2.76 14.66 6.03
N PRO A 64 2.08 15.50 5.23
CA PRO A 64 1.88 15.22 3.81
C PRO A 64 3.20 15.33 3.04
N PRO A 65 3.39 14.49 2.01
CA PRO A 65 4.48 14.70 1.05
C PRO A 65 4.19 15.91 0.18
N GLU A 66 5.19 16.40 -0.51
CA GLU A 66 5.00 17.39 -1.56
C GLU A 66 4.13 16.79 -2.70
N PRO A 67 3.23 17.57 -3.28
CA PRO A 67 2.43 17.10 -4.42
C PRO A 67 3.28 16.65 -5.60
N ALA A 68 2.83 15.60 -6.29
CA ALA A 68 3.50 15.01 -7.45
C ALA A 68 4.89 14.40 -7.17
N SER A 69 5.24 14.14 -5.89
CA SER A 69 6.47 13.45 -5.49
C SER A 69 6.61 12.09 -6.16
N GLN A 70 7.87 11.69 -6.40
CA GLN A 70 8.23 10.31 -6.72
C GLN A 70 8.29 9.52 -5.42
N VAL A 71 7.47 8.50 -5.26
CA VAL A 71 7.37 7.74 -4.00
C VAL A 71 7.68 6.26 -4.24
N LEU A 72 8.52 5.68 -3.38
CA LEU A 72 8.75 4.25 -3.29
C LEU A 72 7.99 3.69 -2.07
N ASP A 73 7.08 2.74 -2.30
CA ASP A 73 6.37 2.01 -1.24
C ASP A 73 6.98 0.60 -1.13
N VAL A 74 7.84 0.41 -0.13
CA VAL A 74 8.60 -0.83 0.10
C VAL A 74 7.74 -1.84 0.87
N GLY A 75 7.60 -3.04 0.30
CA GLY A 75 6.66 -4.05 0.82
C GLY A 75 5.22 -3.61 0.61
N CYS A 76 4.91 -3.09 -0.56
CA CYS A 76 3.63 -2.42 -0.84
C CYS A 76 2.40 -3.32 -0.67
N GLY A 77 2.54 -4.65 -0.76
CA GLY A 77 1.44 -5.60 -0.68
C GLY A 77 0.31 -5.26 -1.65
N TRP A 78 -0.90 -5.02 -1.16
CA TRP A 78 -2.05 -4.64 -1.99
C TRP A 78 -2.14 -3.13 -2.28
N GLY A 79 -1.10 -2.35 -1.92
CA GLY A 79 -0.87 -0.98 -2.37
C GLY A 79 -1.82 0.08 -1.81
N LEU A 80 -2.44 -0.09 -0.66
CA LEU A 80 -3.42 0.89 -0.17
C LEU A 80 -2.79 2.25 0.14
N THR A 81 -1.59 2.28 0.72
CA THR A 81 -0.87 3.52 0.97
C THR A 81 -0.42 4.16 -0.34
N SER A 82 0.08 3.35 -1.28
CA SER A 82 0.41 3.78 -2.65
C SER A 82 -0.78 4.48 -3.32
N ILE A 83 -1.96 3.84 -3.28
CA ILE A 83 -3.21 4.36 -3.86
C ILE A 83 -3.63 5.68 -3.20
N PHE A 84 -3.52 5.75 -1.88
CA PHE A 84 -3.83 6.98 -1.13
C PHE A 84 -2.94 8.14 -1.57
N LEU A 85 -1.62 7.91 -1.66
CA LEU A 85 -0.66 8.92 -2.08
C LEU A 85 -0.91 9.38 -3.52
N ALA A 86 -1.17 8.45 -4.43
CA ALA A 86 -1.47 8.79 -5.82
C ALA A 86 -2.74 9.64 -5.96
N LYS A 87 -3.80 9.32 -5.17
CA LYS A 87 -5.08 10.04 -5.25
C LYS A 87 -5.07 11.38 -4.53
N GLU A 88 -4.53 11.43 -3.32
CA GLU A 88 -4.63 12.60 -2.47
C GLU A 88 -3.58 13.65 -2.83
N TYR A 89 -2.37 13.21 -3.20
CA TYR A 89 -1.23 14.09 -3.45
C TYR A 89 -0.74 14.07 -4.91
N ALA A 90 -1.43 13.37 -5.80
CA ALA A 90 -1.01 13.18 -7.20
C ALA A 90 0.42 12.60 -7.31
N ALA A 91 0.87 11.84 -6.31
CA ALA A 91 2.20 11.25 -6.28
C ALA A 91 2.37 10.19 -7.38
N ASN A 92 3.58 10.11 -7.95
CA ASN A 92 3.98 9.03 -8.83
C ASN A 92 4.55 7.88 -7.99
N VAL A 93 3.75 6.86 -7.72
CA VAL A 93 4.12 5.80 -6.78
C VAL A 93 4.58 4.56 -7.50
N THR A 94 5.74 4.03 -7.06
CA THR A 94 6.23 2.70 -7.39
C THR A 94 6.10 1.82 -6.14
N GLY A 95 5.25 0.81 -6.22
CA GLY A 95 5.16 -0.24 -5.20
C GLY A 95 6.21 -1.30 -5.46
N LEU A 96 7.07 -1.56 -4.49
CA LEU A 96 8.06 -2.63 -4.51
C LEU A 96 7.61 -3.75 -3.57
N ASP A 97 7.60 -4.98 -4.07
CA ASP A 97 7.36 -6.15 -3.22
C ASP A 97 8.16 -7.36 -3.73
N ILE A 98 8.69 -8.16 -2.82
CA ILE A 98 9.43 -9.38 -3.16
C ILE A 98 8.51 -10.45 -3.75
N ASP A 99 7.23 -10.42 -3.43
CA ASP A 99 6.21 -11.34 -3.91
C ASP A 99 5.46 -10.78 -5.11
N SER A 100 5.81 -11.24 -6.31
CA SER A 100 5.09 -10.87 -7.53
C SER A 100 3.58 -11.23 -7.50
N GLY A 101 3.18 -12.15 -6.63
CA GLY A 101 1.79 -12.55 -6.45
C GLY A 101 0.90 -11.45 -5.88
N VAL A 102 1.46 -10.37 -5.32
CA VAL A 102 0.68 -9.24 -4.81
C VAL A 102 0.20 -8.31 -5.93
N GLU A 103 0.92 -8.24 -7.06
CA GLU A 103 0.64 -7.33 -8.16
C GLU A 103 -0.82 -7.37 -8.65
N PRO A 104 -1.45 -8.53 -8.94
CA PRO A 104 -2.84 -8.57 -9.38
C PRO A 104 -3.83 -7.98 -8.36
N PHE A 105 -3.52 -8.07 -7.06
CA PHE A 105 -4.34 -7.48 -6.01
C PHE A 105 -4.12 -5.97 -5.92
N LEU A 106 -2.88 -5.51 -6.02
CA LEU A 106 -2.55 -4.09 -6.10
C LEU A 106 -3.28 -3.45 -7.28
N GLN A 107 -3.21 -4.05 -8.47
CA GLN A 107 -3.87 -3.52 -9.65
C GLN A 107 -5.40 -3.52 -9.51
N LEU A 108 -5.99 -4.55 -8.88
CA LEU A 108 -7.42 -4.57 -8.58
C LEU A 108 -7.82 -3.44 -7.62
N GLN A 109 -7.05 -3.21 -6.56
CA GLN A 109 -7.30 -2.11 -5.61
C GLN A 109 -7.15 -0.75 -6.30
N ALA A 110 -6.12 -0.56 -7.12
CA ALA A 110 -5.89 0.67 -7.88
C ALA A 110 -7.04 0.96 -8.85
N GLN A 111 -7.50 -0.07 -9.60
CA GLN A 111 -8.64 0.03 -10.51
C GLN A 111 -9.93 0.48 -9.79
N VAL A 112 -10.23 -0.11 -8.63
CA VAL A 112 -11.42 0.25 -7.84
C VAL A 112 -11.35 1.70 -7.38
N ASN A 113 -10.15 2.19 -7.13
CA ASN A 113 -9.89 3.56 -6.71
C ASN A 113 -9.60 4.54 -7.86
N GLN A 114 -9.64 4.08 -9.12
CA GLN A 114 -9.46 4.89 -10.33
C GLN A 114 -8.11 5.61 -10.37
N CYS A 115 -7.03 4.91 -10.01
CA CYS A 115 -5.66 5.39 -10.12
C CYS A 115 -4.76 4.29 -10.70
N GLU A 116 -3.53 4.69 -11.06
CA GLU A 116 -2.49 3.81 -11.58
C GLU A 116 -1.32 3.78 -10.59
N ILE A 117 -0.78 2.59 -10.34
CA ILE A 117 0.39 2.37 -9.49
C ILE A 117 1.37 1.52 -10.27
N ASN A 118 2.61 1.98 -10.37
CA ASN A 118 3.69 1.18 -10.92
C ASN A 118 4.04 0.06 -9.93
N PHE A 119 4.30 -1.13 -10.45
CA PHE A 119 4.76 -2.26 -9.64
C PHE A 119 6.13 -2.73 -10.08
N GLN A 120 7.00 -2.95 -9.11
CA GLN A 120 8.30 -3.56 -9.29
C GLN A 120 8.42 -4.78 -8.38
N CYS A 121 8.75 -5.94 -8.95
CA CYS A 121 9.02 -7.14 -8.17
C CYS A 121 10.50 -7.17 -7.78
N GLY A 122 10.79 -7.21 -6.48
CA GLY A 122 12.16 -7.28 -5.96
C GLY A 122 12.23 -7.06 -4.46
N GLY A 123 13.34 -7.47 -3.86
CA GLY A 123 13.68 -7.14 -2.47
C GLY A 123 14.30 -5.75 -2.40
N PHE A 124 14.08 -5.05 -1.31
CA PHE A 124 14.67 -3.72 -1.10
C PHE A 124 16.21 -3.76 -0.98
N GLU A 125 16.79 -4.92 -0.65
CA GLU A 125 18.24 -5.14 -0.60
C GLU A 125 18.91 -5.06 -1.98
N SER A 126 18.12 -5.17 -3.06
CA SER A 126 18.62 -5.06 -4.42
C SER A 126 18.68 -3.62 -4.93
N LEU A 127 18.11 -2.66 -4.21
CA LEU A 127 18.12 -1.25 -4.58
C LEU A 127 19.50 -0.64 -4.33
N THR A 128 20.02 0.05 -5.32
CA THR A 128 21.24 0.82 -5.20
C THR A 128 20.95 2.23 -4.69
N ALA A 129 21.93 2.87 -4.03
CA ALA A 129 21.82 4.27 -3.62
C ALA A 129 21.43 5.20 -4.79
N THR A 130 21.90 4.91 -6.00
CA THR A 130 21.53 5.71 -7.20
C THR A 130 20.06 5.56 -7.56
N GLU A 131 19.47 4.38 -7.40
CA GLU A 131 18.04 4.16 -7.64
C GLU A 131 17.18 4.84 -6.56
N LEU A 132 17.65 4.83 -5.30
CA LEU A 132 16.97 5.50 -4.19
C LEU A 132 16.89 7.01 -4.39
N LEU A 133 17.93 7.65 -4.95
CA LEU A 133 17.94 9.07 -5.27
C LEU A 133 16.88 9.49 -6.32
N ALA A 134 16.22 8.56 -6.98
CA ALA A 134 15.12 8.86 -7.90
C ALA A 134 13.79 9.13 -7.17
N PHE A 135 13.73 8.89 -5.87
CA PHE A 135 12.53 9.05 -5.06
C PHE A 135 12.66 10.21 -4.08
N ASP A 136 11.60 11.01 -3.96
CA ASP A 136 11.49 12.11 -3.00
C ASP A 136 11.04 11.61 -1.63
N LEU A 137 10.38 10.44 -1.58
CA LEU A 137 9.88 9.83 -0.36
C LEU A 137 9.95 8.31 -0.47
N ILE A 138 10.45 7.67 0.57
CA ILE A 138 10.41 6.21 0.75
C ILE A 138 9.53 5.91 1.94
N ILE A 139 8.54 5.05 1.73
CA ILE A 139 7.65 4.57 2.79
C ILE A 139 7.74 3.06 2.93
N ALA A 140 7.47 2.59 4.13
CA ALA A 140 7.37 1.17 4.44
C ALA A 140 6.41 0.96 5.62
N ALA A 141 5.54 -0.03 5.52
CA ALA A 141 4.57 -0.33 6.55
C ALA A 141 4.55 -1.82 6.87
N ASP A 142 4.95 -2.19 8.09
CA ASP A 142 4.85 -3.56 8.61
C ASP A 142 5.67 -4.58 7.79
N ILE A 143 6.92 -4.22 7.46
CA ILE A 143 7.81 -5.07 6.63
C ILE A 143 8.95 -5.73 7.41
N CYS A 144 9.21 -5.30 8.66
CA CYS A 144 10.26 -5.87 9.50
C CYS A 144 9.70 -7.04 10.32
N PHE A 145 9.69 -8.24 9.73
CA PHE A 145 9.12 -9.43 10.37
C PHE A 145 10.14 -10.26 11.16
N TRP A 146 11.42 -10.13 10.84
CA TRP A 146 12.52 -10.89 11.43
C TRP A 146 13.69 -9.99 11.77
N ASP A 147 14.46 -10.39 12.80
CA ASP A 147 15.62 -9.62 13.28
C ASP A 147 16.67 -9.38 12.18
N GLU A 148 16.82 -10.34 11.25
CA GLU A 148 17.73 -10.25 10.12
C GLU A 148 17.40 -9.13 9.13
N MET A 149 16.16 -8.60 9.16
CA MET A 149 15.72 -7.50 8.30
C MET A 149 16.06 -6.13 8.86
N VAL A 150 16.45 -6.03 10.14
CA VAL A 150 16.65 -4.74 10.82
C VAL A 150 17.81 -3.98 10.19
N ASP A 151 18.97 -4.60 10.07
CA ASP A 151 20.17 -3.94 9.52
C ASP A 151 19.96 -3.55 8.04
N PRO A 152 19.49 -4.43 7.13
CA PRO A 152 19.20 -4.04 5.76
C PRO A 152 18.18 -2.90 5.62
N LEU A 153 17.16 -2.85 6.48
CA LEU A 153 16.20 -1.74 6.49
C LEU A 153 16.80 -0.44 6.99
N LEU A 154 17.66 -0.50 8.00
CA LEU A 154 18.39 0.68 8.48
C LEU A 154 19.33 1.22 7.40
N ASP A 155 20.00 0.36 6.66
CA ASP A 155 20.88 0.76 5.56
C ASP A 155 20.06 1.41 4.43
N LEU A 156 18.92 0.81 4.04
CA LEU A 156 18.00 1.41 3.07
C LEU A 156 17.64 2.87 3.44
N PHE A 157 17.23 3.11 4.69
CA PHE A 157 16.80 4.45 5.14
C PHE A 157 17.99 5.42 5.41
N ARG A 158 19.22 4.93 5.49
CA ARG A 158 20.40 5.79 5.55
C ARG A 158 20.90 6.22 4.18
N ASP A 159 20.69 5.37 3.17
CA ASP A 159 21.13 5.58 1.80
C ASP A 159 20.12 6.41 0.97
N ALA A 160 18.90 6.57 1.51
CA ALA A 160 17.82 7.40 0.96
C ALA A 160 17.93 8.85 1.43
#